data_07cb50cc7c9894e9864de2020b810fe4
#
_entry.id   07cb50cc7c9894e9864de2020b810fe4
#
_cell.length_a   1.000
_cell.length_b   1.000
_cell.length_c   1.000
_cell.angle_alpha   90.00
_cell.angle_beta   90.00
_cell.angle_gamma   90.00
#
_symmetry.space_group_name_H-M   'P 1'
#
loop_
_entity.id
_entity.type
_entity.pdbx_description
1 polymer ?
#
loop_
_entity_poly.entity_id
_entity_poly.type
_entity_poly.pdbx_seq_one_letter_code
_entity_poly.pdbx_strand_id
1 'polypeptide(L)'
;EMDWEKAKLLLKFFVEKGHDMGESSALELYAILQKASAEGGGKFVAMICDGIEKYKKNLATIGQEGPMQVSLQEANASGYDKVIWIHAQYTPQEPGIELIAKSLGIDKSKICVPDAKTAQELLTTQQIPESLGKDLEGDSKPLLVCMAGKTSLMAAKVLATKGVMTDSLIGGITELPEGKTKQLSELIRQA
;
A
#
# COMPACT_ATOMS: atom_id res chain seq x y z
N GLU A 1 -20.74 17.52 6.78
CA GLU A 1 -20.15 16.66 5.71
C GLU A 1 -19.90 15.28 6.26
N MET A 2 -20.26 14.24 5.52
CA MET A 2 -20.13 12.86 5.98
C MET A 2 -18.71 12.37 5.72
N ASP A 3 -18.02 11.94 6.77
CA ASP A 3 -16.65 11.41 6.68
C ASP A 3 -16.70 9.89 6.52
N TRP A 4 -16.53 9.44 5.28
CA TRP A 4 -16.60 8.03 4.90
C TRP A 4 -15.51 7.18 5.56
N GLU A 5 -14.31 7.73 5.73
CA GLU A 5 -13.20 6.98 6.34
C GLU A 5 -13.45 6.73 7.83
N LYS A 6 -14.02 7.69 8.54
CA LYS A 6 -14.42 7.50 9.94
C LYS A 6 -15.58 6.50 10.08
N ALA A 7 -16.51 6.49 9.12
CA ALA A 7 -17.59 5.50 9.11
C ALA A 7 -17.03 4.07 8.91
N LYS A 8 -16.04 3.89 8.06
CA LYS A 8 -15.34 2.60 7.90
C LYS A 8 -14.60 2.16 9.16
N LEU A 9 -13.91 3.07 9.85
CA LEU A 9 -13.29 2.76 11.14
C LEU A 9 -14.31 2.30 12.17
N LEU A 10 -15.48 2.93 12.18
CA LEU A 10 -16.57 2.53 13.05
C LEU A 10 -17.10 1.13 12.68
N LEU A 11 -17.24 0.83 11.38
CA LEU A 11 -17.59 -0.52 10.90
C LEU A 11 -16.61 -1.56 11.44
N LYS A 12 -15.31 -1.34 11.26
CA LYS A 12 -14.27 -2.24 11.75
C LYS A 12 -14.38 -2.46 13.25
N PHE A 13 -14.51 -1.39 14.03
CA PHE A 13 -14.66 -1.47 15.48
C PHE A 13 -15.86 -2.35 15.90
N PHE A 14 -17.02 -2.16 15.30
CA PHE A 14 -18.22 -2.94 15.67
C PHE A 14 -18.10 -4.41 15.24
N VAL A 15 -17.54 -4.68 14.06
CA VAL A 15 -17.33 -6.06 13.59
C VAL A 15 -16.32 -6.81 14.47
N GLU A 16 -15.25 -6.16 14.89
CA GLU A 16 -14.27 -6.73 15.84
C GLU A 16 -14.90 -7.02 17.23
N LYS A 17 -15.97 -6.31 17.57
CA LYS A 17 -16.79 -6.58 18.78
C LYS A 17 -17.87 -7.64 18.58
N GLY A 18 -17.93 -8.26 17.38
CA GLY A 18 -18.85 -9.35 17.09
C GLY A 18 -20.20 -8.92 16.55
N HIS A 19 -20.37 -7.66 16.15
CA HIS A 19 -21.60 -7.17 15.51
C HIS A 19 -21.56 -7.46 14.00
N ASP A 20 -22.62 -8.06 13.49
CA ASP A 20 -22.78 -8.32 12.05
C ASP A 20 -23.52 -7.14 11.40
N MET A 21 -22.79 -6.31 10.65
CA MET A 21 -23.32 -5.12 10.02
C MET A 21 -22.54 -4.74 8.75
N GLY A 22 -23.21 -4.08 7.81
CA GLY A 22 -22.62 -3.62 6.57
C GLY A 22 -22.19 -2.15 6.60
N GLU A 23 -21.61 -1.68 5.49
CA GLU A 23 -21.09 -0.31 5.35
C GLU A 23 -22.16 0.76 5.50
N SER A 24 -23.39 0.53 4.97
CA SER A 24 -24.51 1.46 5.10
C SER A 24 -24.92 1.67 6.57
N SER A 25 -24.93 0.59 7.36
CA SER A 25 -25.20 0.65 8.80
C SER A 25 -24.14 1.45 9.55
N ALA A 26 -22.88 1.32 9.17
CA ALA A 26 -21.79 2.09 9.77
C ALA A 26 -21.92 3.59 9.47
N LEU A 27 -22.33 3.96 8.25
CA LEU A 27 -22.63 5.35 7.88
C LEU A 27 -23.75 5.93 8.72
N GLU A 28 -24.84 5.18 8.88
CA GLU A 28 -25.98 5.61 9.68
C GLU A 28 -25.59 5.80 11.16
N LEU A 29 -24.86 4.84 11.74
CA LEU A 29 -24.33 4.97 13.09
C LEU A 29 -23.38 6.15 13.24
N TYR A 30 -22.51 6.39 12.26
CA TYR A 30 -21.62 7.55 12.28
C TYR A 30 -22.40 8.86 12.28
N ALA A 31 -23.42 8.99 11.43
CA ALA A 31 -24.31 10.16 11.40
C ALA A 31 -25.06 10.36 12.74
N ILE A 32 -25.54 9.27 13.34
CA ILE A 32 -26.19 9.29 14.65
C ILE A 32 -25.22 9.76 15.74
N LEU A 33 -23.99 9.26 15.75
CA LEU A 33 -22.97 9.67 16.73
C LEU A 33 -22.62 11.16 16.60
N GLN A 34 -22.50 11.65 15.37
CA GLN A 34 -22.28 13.09 15.14
C GLN A 34 -23.45 13.93 15.67
N LYS A 35 -24.67 13.51 15.40
CA LYS A 35 -25.88 14.19 15.89
C LYS A 35 -25.97 14.15 17.41
N ALA A 36 -25.76 12.99 18.01
CA ALA A 36 -25.75 12.82 19.47
C ALA A 36 -24.70 13.71 20.14
N SER A 37 -23.52 13.79 19.55
CA SER A 37 -22.45 14.68 20.05
C SER A 37 -22.82 16.15 19.97
N ALA A 38 -23.48 16.57 18.89
CA ALA A 38 -23.90 17.96 18.70
C ALA A 38 -25.08 18.36 19.63
N GLU A 39 -25.97 17.43 19.95
CA GLU A 39 -27.16 17.66 20.78
C GLU A 39 -26.95 17.34 22.26
N GLY A 40 -25.74 16.92 22.66
CA GLY A 40 -25.42 16.58 24.05
C GLY A 40 -26.01 15.24 24.51
N GLY A 41 -26.35 14.35 23.59
CA GLY A 41 -26.91 13.02 23.84
C GLY A 41 -28.28 12.84 23.24
N GLY A 42 -28.97 11.75 23.58
CA GLY A 42 -30.29 11.43 23.07
C GLY A 42 -30.56 9.94 22.95
N LYS A 43 -31.77 9.58 22.56
CA LYS A 43 -32.15 8.22 22.15
C LYS A 43 -32.32 8.24 20.64
N PHE A 44 -31.57 7.39 19.96
CA PHE A 44 -31.58 7.26 18.50
C PHE A 44 -31.90 5.81 18.13
N VAL A 45 -32.51 5.62 16.99
CA VAL A 45 -32.78 4.31 16.40
C VAL A 45 -32.05 4.25 15.09
N ALA A 46 -31.22 3.22 14.89
CA ALA A 46 -30.54 2.92 13.64
C ALA A 46 -31.12 1.65 13.04
N MET A 47 -31.22 1.60 11.73
CA MET A 47 -31.56 0.40 10.99
C MET A 47 -30.28 -0.30 10.57
N ILE A 48 -30.02 -1.48 11.13
CA ILE A 48 -28.85 -2.28 10.74
C ILE A 48 -29.22 -3.06 9.48
N CYS A 49 -28.64 -2.64 8.38
CA CYS A 49 -28.82 -3.25 7.06
C CYS A 49 -27.58 -4.03 6.69
N ASP A 50 -27.76 -5.09 5.91
CA ASP A 50 -26.71 -5.98 5.41
C ASP A 50 -25.78 -6.57 6.50
N GLY A 51 -25.25 -7.74 6.24
CA GLY A 51 -24.19 -8.33 7.06
C GLY A 51 -22.81 -8.01 6.49
N ILE A 52 -21.78 -8.29 7.29
CA ILE A 52 -20.38 -8.03 6.95
C ILE A 52 -19.85 -8.92 5.82
N GLU A 53 -20.52 -10.02 5.50
CA GLU A 53 -20.03 -11.01 4.52
C GLU A 53 -19.64 -10.38 3.17
N LYS A 54 -20.43 -9.41 2.69
CA LYS A 54 -20.14 -8.70 1.43
C LYS A 54 -18.88 -7.85 1.51
N TYR A 55 -18.47 -7.44 2.70
CA TYR A 55 -17.43 -6.44 2.94
C TYR A 55 -16.17 -7.01 3.60
N LYS A 56 -16.14 -8.32 3.91
CA LYS A 56 -15.01 -8.97 4.59
C LYS A 56 -13.66 -8.69 3.94
N LYS A 57 -13.62 -8.62 2.60
CA LYS A 57 -12.40 -8.32 1.87
C LYS A 57 -11.90 -6.89 2.12
N ASN A 58 -12.81 -5.97 2.41
CA ASN A 58 -12.47 -4.57 2.63
C ASN A 58 -12.12 -4.29 4.09
N LEU A 59 -12.61 -5.11 5.04
CA LEU A 59 -12.36 -4.92 6.47
C LEU A 59 -10.89 -4.95 6.84
N ALA A 60 -10.11 -5.83 6.21
CA ALA A 60 -8.67 -5.94 6.46
C ALA A 60 -7.91 -4.65 6.11
N THR A 61 -8.46 -3.84 5.19
CA THR A 61 -7.85 -2.59 4.74
C THR A 61 -8.39 -1.35 5.44
N ILE A 62 -9.49 -1.49 6.19
CA ILE A 62 -10.09 -0.36 6.92
C ILE A 62 -9.17 0.06 8.08
N GLY A 63 -8.84 1.34 8.11
CA GLY A 63 -7.96 1.93 9.12
C GLY A 63 -6.49 1.58 8.97
N GLN A 64 -6.15 0.83 7.94
CA GLN A 64 -4.79 0.82 7.45
C GLN A 64 -4.64 2.04 6.53
N GLU A 65 -3.66 2.86 6.79
CA GLU A 65 -3.24 3.81 5.77
C GLU A 65 -2.95 2.99 4.53
N GLY A 66 -3.66 3.26 3.43
CA GLY A 66 -3.42 2.59 2.16
C GLY A 66 -1.96 2.75 1.74
N PRO A 67 -1.50 2.05 0.71
CA PRO A 67 -0.14 2.24 0.24
C PRO A 67 0.05 3.72 -0.08
N MET A 68 0.97 4.36 0.63
CA MET A 68 1.28 5.77 0.41
C MET A 68 2.18 5.89 -0.82
N GLN A 69 1.87 6.86 -1.66
CA GLN A 69 2.85 7.34 -2.62
C GLN A 69 3.73 8.36 -1.89
N VAL A 70 5.02 8.07 -1.82
CA VAL A 70 5.99 8.92 -1.14
C VAL A 70 6.95 9.55 -2.16
N SER A 71 7.23 10.82 -2.00
CA SER A 71 8.30 11.50 -2.72
C SER A 71 9.66 11.00 -2.25
N LEU A 72 10.72 11.27 -3.02
CA LEU A 72 12.08 10.94 -2.60
C LEU A 72 12.46 11.61 -1.28
N GLN A 73 12.00 12.84 -1.05
CA GLN A 73 12.27 13.57 0.19
C GLN A 73 11.62 12.90 1.41
N GLU A 74 10.36 12.49 1.27
CA GLU A 74 9.64 11.76 2.31
C GLU A 74 10.24 10.38 2.55
N ALA A 75 10.63 9.68 1.48
CA ALA A 75 11.30 8.39 1.58
C ALA A 75 12.61 8.47 2.35
N ASN A 76 13.42 9.48 2.08
CA ASN A 76 14.68 9.72 2.81
C ASN A 76 14.43 10.09 4.28
N ALA A 77 13.39 10.86 4.56
CA ALA A 77 13.02 11.24 5.94
C ALA A 77 12.48 10.04 6.75
N SER A 78 11.79 9.12 6.08
CA SER A 78 11.19 7.92 6.72
C SER A 78 12.21 6.83 7.06
N GLY A 79 13.35 6.77 6.34
CA GLY A 79 14.44 5.83 6.64
C GLY A 79 14.04 4.37 6.44
N TYR A 80 13.68 3.97 5.22
CA TYR A 80 13.31 2.59 4.92
C TYR A 80 14.47 1.61 5.13
N ASP A 81 14.19 0.49 5.79
CA ASP A 81 15.15 -0.58 6.01
C ASP A 81 15.25 -1.56 4.83
N LYS A 82 14.24 -1.56 3.98
CA LYS A 82 14.17 -2.46 2.82
C LYS A 82 13.52 -1.76 1.63
N VAL A 83 14.09 -1.96 0.46
CA VAL A 83 13.52 -1.51 -0.82
C VAL A 83 13.33 -2.73 -1.72
N ILE A 84 12.17 -2.80 -2.37
CA ILE A 84 11.87 -3.88 -3.32
C ILE A 84 11.65 -3.26 -4.69
N TRP A 85 12.51 -3.60 -5.65
CA TRP A 85 12.37 -3.14 -7.02
C TRP A 85 11.47 -4.07 -7.82
N ILE A 86 10.21 -3.70 -7.94
CA ILE A 86 9.19 -4.45 -8.69
C ILE A 86 9.30 -4.15 -10.18
N HIS A 87 9.46 -5.19 -10.99
CA HIS A 87 9.55 -5.07 -12.45
C HIS A 87 8.88 -6.27 -13.14
N ALA A 88 8.33 -6.06 -14.33
CA ALA A 88 7.58 -7.09 -15.06
C ALA A 88 8.04 -7.27 -16.53
N GLN A 89 8.77 -6.33 -17.10
CA GLN A 89 9.09 -6.30 -18.53
C GLN A 89 10.58 -6.02 -18.83
N TYR A 90 11.42 -5.97 -17.81
CA TYR A 90 12.84 -5.67 -17.96
C TYR A 90 13.62 -6.31 -16.83
N THR A 91 14.93 -6.37 -16.96
CA THR A 91 15.83 -6.82 -15.89
C THR A 91 16.58 -5.61 -15.33
N PRO A 92 16.47 -5.32 -14.03
CA PRO A 92 17.27 -4.31 -13.36
C PRO A 92 18.77 -4.58 -13.55
N GLN A 93 19.53 -3.52 -13.78
CA GLN A 93 20.98 -3.59 -13.90
C GLN A 93 21.64 -2.98 -12.66
N GLU A 94 22.89 -3.36 -12.41
CA GLU A 94 23.67 -2.87 -11.26
C GLU A 94 23.69 -1.33 -11.13
N PRO A 95 23.86 -0.55 -12.22
CA PRO A 95 23.83 0.91 -12.12
C PRO A 95 22.49 1.48 -11.64
N GLY A 96 21.38 0.76 -11.89
CA GLY A 96 20.05 1.15 -11.38
C GLY A 96 19.93 0.86 -9.87
N ILE A 97 20.48 -0.27 -9.41
CA ILE A 97 20.53 -0.63 -7.98
C ILE A 97 21.39 0.40 -7.22
N GLU A 98 22.55 0.76 -7.78
CA GLU A 98 23.43 1.79 -7.23
C GLU A 98 22.75 3.14 -7.12
N LEU A 99 21.99 3.51 -8.15
CA LEU A 99 21.23 4.76 -8.16
C LEU A 99 20.19 4.81 -7.03
N ILE A 100 19.44 3.72 -6.82
CA ILE A 100 18.50 3.61 -5.71
C ILE A 100 19.22 3.71 -4.37
N ALA A 101 20.28 2.92 -4.17
CA ALA A 101 21.06 2.89 -2.94
C ALA A 101 21.57 4.28 -2.57
N LYS A 102 22.19 4.99 -3.54
CA LYS A 102 22.73 6.34 -3.37
C LYS A 102 21.63 7.36 -3.09
N SER A 103 20.51 7.30 -3.82
CA SER A 103 19.45 8.29 -3.70
C SER A 103 18.68 8.18 -2.40
N LEU A 104 18.54 6.97 -1.85
CA LEU A 104 17.85 6.68 -0.59
C LEU A 104 18.80 6.57 0.60
N GLY A 105 20.10 6.65 0.40
CA GLY A 105 21.11 6.53 1.47
C GLY A 105 21.10 5.16 2.16
N ILE A 106 20.78 4.09 1.45
CA ILE A 106 20.69 2.72 1.99
C ILE A 106 21.79 1.81 1.42
N ASP A 107 22.09 0.74 2.14
CA ASP A 107 22.99 -0.30 1.65
C ASP A 107 22.35 -1.11 0.51
N LYS A 108 23.13 -1.47 -0.52
CA LYS A 108 22.66 -2.29 -1.64
C LYS A 108 22.08 -3.65 -1.20
N SER A 109 22.59 -4.23 -0.13
CA SER A 109 22.10 -5.50 0.42
C SER A 109 20.66 -5.44 0.91
N LYS A 110 20.13 -4.22 1.12
CA LYS A 110 18.74 -3.96 1.51
C LYS A 110 17.81 -3.77 0.31
N ILE A 111 18.33 -3.83 -0.90
CA ILE A 111 17.55 -3.73 -2.14
C ILE A 111 17.29 -5.12 -2.67
N CYS A 112 16.05 -5.57 -2.57
CA CYS A 112 15.58 -6.83 -3.13
C CYS A 112 15.09 -6.62 -4.57
N VAL A 113 15.49 -7.49 -5.47
CA VAL A 113 15.08 -7.48 -6.88
C VAL A 113 14.44 -8.83 -7.20
N PRO A 114 13.14 -9.00 -6.96
CA PRO A 114 12.41 -10.21 -7.35
C PRO A 114 12.49 -10.40 -8.87
N ASP A 115 12.36 -11.64 -9.35
CA ASP A 115 12.31 -11.88 -10.79
C ASP A 115 11.03 -11.28 -11.44
N ALA A 116 11.07 -11.09 -12.77
CA ALA A 116 9.96 -10.49 -13.51
C ALA A 116 8.65 -11.31 -13.40
N LYS A 117 8.76 -12.63 -13.24
CA LYS A 117 7.60 -13.53 -13.09
C LYS A 117 6.89 -13.25 -11.78
N THR A 118 7.64 -13.01 -10.70
CA THR A 118 7.10 -12.68 -9.38
C THR A 118 6.21 -11.44 -9.44
N ALA A 119 6.67 -10.36 -10.09
CA ALA A 119 5.87 -9.15 -10.24
C ALA A 119 4.63 -9.39 -11.12
N GLN A 120 4.78 -10.14 -12.21
CA GLN A 120 3.68 -10.48 -13.10
C GLN A 120 2.63 -11.35 -12.40
N GLU A 121 3.06 -12.35 -11.64
CA GLU A 121 2.19 -13.22 -10.85
C GLU A 121 1.39 -12.41 -9.81
N LEU A 122 2.07 -11.56 -9.02
CA LEU A 122 1.41 -10.67 -8.05
C LEU A 122 0.30 -9.84 -8.69
N LEU A 123 0.58 -9.20 -9.84
CA LEU A 123 -0.35 -8.29 -10.48
C LEU A 123 -1.50 -9.00 -11.20
N THR A 124 -1.28 -10.20 -11.74
CA THR A 124 -2.31 -10.95 -12.48
C THR A 124 -3.18 -11.81 -11.58
N THR A 125 -2.58 -12.54 -10.65
CA THR A 125 -3.30 -13.44 -9.74
C THR A 125 -3.83 -12.77 -8.50
N GLN A 126 -3.30 -11.58 -8.17
CA GLN A 126 -3.53 -10.90 -6.91
C GLN A 126 -3.22 -11.76 -5.68
N GLN A 127 -2.28 -12.70 -5.82
CA GLN A 127 -1.72 -13.50 -4.73
C GLN A 127 -0.26 -13.09 -4.50
N ILE A 128 0.20 -13.20 -3.25
CA ILE A 128 1.61 -12.92 -2.95
C ILE A 128 2.42 -14.16 -3.33
N PRO A 129 3.32 -14.08 -4.32
CA PRO A 129 4.20 -15.19 -4.66
C PRO A 129 5.11 -15.54 -3.48
N GLU A 130 5.44 -16.82 -3.32
CA GLU A 130 6.30 -17.28 -2.21
C GLU A 130 7.67 -16.59 -2.20
N SER A 131 8.24 -16.34 -3.38
CA SER A 131 9.51 -15.62 -3.52
C SER A 131 9.44 -14.20 -2.95
N LEU A 132 8.34 -13.49 -3.20
CA LEU A 132 8.12 -12.14 -2.69
C LEU A 132 7.75 -12.16 -1.19
N GLY A 133 7.05 -13.22 -0.73
CA GLY A 133 6.67 -13.38 0.68
C GLY A 133 7.88 -13.24 1.60
N LYS A 134 8.99 -13.89 1.28
CA LYS A 134 10.25 -13.81 2.04
C LYS A 134 10.83 -12.39 2.09
N ASP A 135 10.69 -11.65 0.99
CA ASP A 135 11.15 -10.26 0.93
C ASP A 135 10.23 -9.30 1.70
N LEU A 136 9.01 -9.71 1.97
CA LEU A 136 8.03 -8.94 2.75
C LEU A 136 8.04 -9.29 4.24
N GLU A 137 8.76 -10.32 4.65
CA GLU A 137 8.88 -10.71 6.05
C GLU A 137 9.66 -9.65 6.86
N GLY A 138 9.19 -9.39 8.08
CA GLY A 138 9.80 -8.46 9.03
C GLY A 138 8.81 -7.39 9.51
N ASP A 139 9.22 -6.65 10.53
CA ASP A 139 8.38 -5.62 11.16
C ASP A 139 8.44 -4.27 10.43
N SER A 140 9.35 -4.12 9.46
CA SER A 140 9.54 -2.86 8.74
C SER A 140 8.70 -2.81 7.47
N LYS A 141 8.06 -1.67 7.25
CA LYS A 141 7.31 -1.36 6.02
C LYS A 141 8.27 -1.15 4.85
N PRO A 142 8.30 -1.99 3.83
CA PRO A 142 9.22 -1.83 2.70
C PRO A 142 8.76 -0.72 1.75
N LEU A 143 9.74 -0.09 1.07
CA LEU A 143 9.47 0.82 -0.04
C LEU A 143 9.51 0.05 -1.36
N LEU A 144 8.42 0.11 -2.12
CA LEU A 144 8.38 -0.43 -3.47
C LEU A 144 8.83 0.61 -4.49
N VAL A 145 9.70 0.21 -5.38
CA VAL A 145 10.19 1.04 -6.47
C VAL A 145 9.99 0.31 -7.79
N CYS A 146 9.64 1.02 -8.85
CA CYS A 146 9.70 0.51 -10.22
C CYS A 146 10.24 1.61 -11.14
N MET A 147 10.25 1.41 -12.44
CA MET A 147 10.83 2.39 -13.36
C MET A 147 10.13 3.76 -13.26
N ALA A 148 8.80 3.81 -13.35
CA ALA A 148 8.00 5.04 -13.44
C ALA A 148 6.95 5.18 -12.33
N GLY A 149 7.04 4.43 -11.23
CA GLY A 149 6.13 4.52 -10.09
C GLY A 149 4.75 3.84 -10.28
N LYS A 150 4.39 3.41 -11.49
CA LYS A 150 3.07 2.82 -11.77
C LYS A 150 2.95 1.37 -11.28
N THR A 151 3.90 0.52 -11.67
CA THR A 151 3.91 -0.91 -11.29
C THR A 151 4.06 -1.09 -9.79
N SER A 152 4.93 -0.32 -9.14
CA SER A 152 5.11 -0.36 -7.68
C SER A 152 3.86 0.07 -6.93
N LEU A 153 3.13 1.10 -7.40
CA LEU A 153 1.86 1.50 -6.81
C LEU A 153 0.79 0.42 -6.97
N MET A 154 0.70 -0.22 -8.14
CA MET A 154 -0.25 -1.32 -8.36
C MET A 154 0.08 -2.50 -7.43
N ALA A 155 1.35 -2.88 -7.32
CA ALA A 155 1.81 -3.92 -6.41
C ALA A 155 1.49 -3.57 -4.95
N ALA A 156 1.76 -2.33 -4.52
CA ALA A 156 1.45 -1.87 -3.18
C ALA A 156 -0.06 -1.97 -2.87
N LYS A 157 -0.92 -1.62 -3.81
CA LYS A 157 -2.38 -1.78 -3.67
C LYS A 157 -2.79 -3.25 -3.52
N VAL A 158 -2.23 -4.14 -4.32
CA VAL A 158 -2.50 -5.59 -4.20
C VAL A 158 -2.04 -6.11 -2.83
N LEU A 159 -0.82 -5.75 -2.39
CA LEU A 159 -0.28 -6.14 -1.09
C LEU A 159 -1.14 -5.64 0.07
N ALA A 160 -1.61 -4.40 -0.01
CA ALA A 160 -2.51 -3.84 1.00
C ALA A 160 -3.81 -4.64 1.14
N THR A 161 -4.38 -5.17 0.04
CA THR A 161 -5.57 -6.05 0.12
C THR A 161 -5.30 -7.37 0.85
N LYS A 162 -4.03 -7.73 1.02
CA LYS A 162 -3.57 -8.92 1.77
C LYS A 162 -3.05 -8.58 3.17
N GLY A 163 -3.23 -7.33 3.60
CA GLY A 163 -2.77 -6.87 4.92
C GLY A 163 -1.27 -6.54 5.00
N VAL A 164 -0.56 -6.50 3.86
CA VAL A 164 0.86 -6.16 3.81
C VAL A 164 1.02 -4.69 3.43
N MET A 165 1.47 -3.89 4.38
CA MET A 165 1.65 -2.45 4.19
C MET A 165 2.99 -2.15 3.54
N THR A 166 2.94 -1.42 2.44
CA THR A 166 4.12 -0.97 1.69
C THR A 166 3.89 0.44 1.17
N ASP A 167 4.96 1.19 0.94
CA ASP A 167 4.88 2.46 0.23
C ASP A 167 5.41 2.33 -1.19
N SER A 168 5.07 3.27 -2.06
CA SER A 168 5.52 3.31 -3.45
C SER A 168 6.17 4.64 -3.77
N LEU A 169 7.41 4.61 -4.29
CA LEU A 169 8.12 5.83 -4.69
C LEU A 169 7.42 6.49 -5.89
N ILE A 170 7.03 7.75 -5.74
CA ILE A 170 6.43 8.56 -6.82
C ILE A 170 7.44 8.66 -7.96
N GLY A 171 6.96 8.40 -9.19
CA GLY A 171 7.79 8.46 -10.40
C GLY A 171 8.88 7.39 -10.50
N GLY A 172 9.08 6.58 -9.44
CA GLY A 172 10.06 5.50 -9.44
C GLY A 172 11.49 5.98 -9.69
N ILE A 173 12.29 5.16 -10.38
CA ILE A 173 13.70 5.46 -10.66
C ILE A 173 13.87 6.70 -11.55
N THR A 174 12.92 6.97 -12.46
CA THR A 174 13.01 8.11 -13.36
C THR A 174 12.92 9.47 -12.64
N GLU A 175 12.42 9.51 -11.41
CA GLU A 175 12.38 10.73 -10.60
C GLU A 175 13.61 10.90 -9.69
N LEU A 176 14.48 9.88 -9.60
CA LEU A 176 15.74 10.02 -8.85
C LEU A 176 16.67 11.05 -9.54
N PRO A 177 17.51 11.78 -8.80
CA PRO A 177 18.29 12.91 -9.33
C PRO A 177 19.13 12.58 -10.58
N GLU A 178 19.73 11.40 -10.61
CA GLU A 178 20.52 10.93 -11.76
C GLU A 178 19.70 10.03 -12.71
N GLY A 179 18.48 9.64 -12.33
CA GLY A 179 17.61 8.77 -13.15
C GLY A 179 17.12 9.43 -14.42
N LYS A 180 16.99 10.76 -14.40
CA LYS A 180 16.59 11.57 -15.57
C LYS A 180 17.72 11.76 -16.59
N THR A 181 18.97 11.64 -16.16
CA THR A 181 20.15 11.92 -17.01
C THR A 181 20.81 10.64 -17.53
N LYS A 182 20.66 9.52 -16.85
CA LYS A 182 21.17 8.22 -17.32
C LYS A 182 20.31 7.68 -18.46
N GLN A 183 20.96 7.07 -19.47
CA GLN A 183 20.19 6.38 -20.51
C GLN A 183 19.47 5.17 -19.89
N LEU A 184 18.24 4.96 -20.31
CA LEU A 184 17.38 3.87 -19.79
C LEU A 184 18.07 2.49 -19.92
N SER A 185 18.83 2.30 -21.00
CA SER A 185 19.64 1.09 -21.26
C SER A 185 20.72 0.79 -20.23
N GLU A 186 21.15 1.81 -19.46
CA GLU A 186 22.14 1.62 -18.38
C GLU A 186 21.47 1.11 -17.09
N LEU A 187 20.22 1.50 -16.88
CA LEU A 187 19.50 1.18 -15.65
C LEU A 187 18.78 -0.18 -15.71
N ILE A 188 18.38 -0.57 -16.93
CA ILE A 188 17.64 -1.81 -17.17
C ILE A 188 18.07 -2.47 -18.49
N ARG A 189 17.88 -3.80 -18.57
CA ARG A 189 17.93 -4.55 -19.83
C ARG A 189 16.50 -4.91 -20.22
N GLN A 190 16.12 -4.65 -21.48
CA GLN A 190 14.86 -5.17 -22.01
C GLN A 190 14.90 -6.70 -22.01
N ALA A 191 13.79 -7.32 -21.61
CA ALA A 191 13.65 -8.78 -21.54
C ALA A 191 13.52 -9.38 -22.94
#